data_23aaf07eb385ec10ac933e42702b0eab
#
_entry.id   23aaf07eb385ec10ac933e42702b0eab
#
_cell.length_a   1.000
_cell.length_b   1.000
_cell.length_c   1.000
_cell.angle_alpha   90.00
_cell.angle_beta   90.00
_cell.angle_gamma   90.00
#
_symmetry.space_group_name_H-M   'P 1'
#
loop_
_entity.id
_entity.type
_entity.pdbx_description
1 polymer ?
#
loop_
_entity_poly.entity_id
_entity_poly.type
_entity_poly.pdbx_seq_one_letter_code
_entity_poly.pdbx_strand_id
1 'polypeptide(L)'
;MASGYYKEKEKEHAFITIEKDLKSGKIPEVVLLCGKEDYLIRWYTDALVDRYVSDACRALDLVVLEEEDISFDRIQESLETVSLMSERKVVVLPGFLPAAGRKIRNFPEADVKALTEYLPDVPEGSLLIMTAAEDEDTNPKNKIRTVAAKCGRVYDFQPLNDKLLRSFIEKRFRSARCV
;
A
#
# COMPACT_ATOMS: atom_id res chain seq x y z
N MET A 1 -38.66 -24.79 -7.15
CA MET A 1 -38.06 -23.54 -6.59
C MET A 1 -36.65 -23.87 -6.18
N ALA A 2 -35.69 -23.60 -7.05
CA ALA A 2 -34.27 -23.88 -6.80
C ALA A 2 -33.66 -22.60 -6.23
N SER A 3 -33.30 -22.65 -4.94
CA SER A 3 -32.55 -21.60 -4.26
C SER A 3 -31.11 -21.65 -4.75
N GLY A 4 -30.75 -20.73 -5.64
CA GLY A 4 -29.38 -20.53 -6.08
C GLY A 4 -28.55 -19.91 -4.97
N TYR A 5 -27.82 -20.74 -4.23
CA TYR A 5 -26.72 -20.29 -3.37
C TYR A 5 -25.63 -19.70 -4.26
N TYR A 6 -25.62 -18.39 -4.43
CA TYR A 6 -24.43 -17.68 -4.89
C TYR A 6 -23.36 -17.85 -3.81
N LYS A 7 -22.42 -18.77 -4.00
CA LYS A 7 -21.15 -18.76 -3.27
C LYS A 7 -20.46 -17.46 -3.64
N GLU A 8 -20.50 -16.45 -2.77
CA GLU A 8 -19.52 -15.39 -2.79
C GLU A 8 -18.14 -16.06 -2.81
N LYS A 9 -17.37 -15.81 -3.88
CA LYS A 9 -15.96 -16.22 -3.88
C LYS A 9 -15.33 -15.54 -2.66
N GLU A 10 -14.97 -16.31 -1.65
CA GLU A 10 -14.16 -15.82 -0.54
C GLU A 10 -12.99 -15.05 -1.14
N LYS A 11 -12.94 -13.74 -0.90
CA LYS A 11 -11.81 -12.92 -1.34
C LYS A 11 -10.57 -13.49 -0.66
N GLU A 12 -9.60 -13.89 -1.46
CA GLU A 12 -8.32 -14.39 -0.95
C GLU A 12 -7.72 -13.34 -0.01
N HIS A 13 -7.21 -13.76 1.15
CA HIS A 13 -6.67 -12.85 2.15
C HIS A 13 -5.50 -12.02 1.58
N ALA A 14 -5.43 -10.74 1.93
CA ALA A 14 -4.42 -9.80 1.43
C ALA A 14 -2.99 -10.34 1.59
N PHE A 15 -2.69 -11.02 2.71
CA PHE A 15 -1.43 -11.71 2.94
C PHE A 15 -1.04 -12.67 1.81
N ILE A 16 -1.97 -13.46 1.30
CA ILE A 16 -1.70 -14.43 0.21
C ILE A 16 -1.51 -13.69 -1.11
N THR A 17 -2.35 -12.67 -1.35
CA THR A 17 -2.32 -11.91 -2.60
C THR A 17 -1.01 -11.12 -2.74
N ILE A 18 -0.59 -10.39 -1.72
CA ILE A 18 0.65 -9.61 -1.77
C ILE A 18 1.89 -10.50 -1.92
N GLU A 19 1.89 -11.68 -1.29
CA GLU A 19 2.96 -12.65 -1.46
C GLU A 19 3.10 -13.16 -2.90
N LYS A 20 1.98 -13.40 -3.57
CA LYS A 20 1.95 -13.78 -4.99
C LYS A 20 2.45 -12.65 -5.88
N ASP A 21 1.99 -11.43 -5.60
CA ASP A 21 2.34 -10.25 -6.38
C ASP A 21 3.83 -9.92 -6.24
N LEU A 22 4.38 -9.97 -5.01
CA LEU A 22 5.82 -9.80 -4.77
C LEU A 22 6.67 -10.86 -5.48
N LYS A 23 6.26 -12.14 -5.44
CA LYS A 23 6.98 -13.23 -6.12
C LYS A 23 6.93 -13.13 -7.63
N SER A 24 5.81 -12.67 -8.18
CA SER A 24 5.63 -12.53 -9.63
C SER A 24 6.16 -11.22 -10.19
N GLY A 25 6.60 -10.27 -9.33
CA GLY A 25 7.00 -8.93 -9.72
C GLY A 25 5.85 -8.05 -10.25
N LYS A 26 4.60 -8.45 -10.02
CA LYS A 26 3.41 -7.75 -10.53
C LYS A 26 2.85 -6.75 -9.52
N ILE A 27 3.68 -5.85 -9.04
CA ILE A 27 3.27 -4.76 -8.17
C ILE A 27 2.94 -3.55 -9.06
N PRO A 28 1.70 -3.03 -9.02
CA PRO A 28 1.33 -1.83 -9.77
C PRO A 28 1.98 -0.58 -9.17
N GLU A 29 1.87 0.53 -9.87
CA GLU A 29 2.48 1.82 -9.51
C GLU A 29 1.81 2.45 -8.29
N VAL A 30 0.58 2.06 -8.00
CA VAL A 30 -0.20 2.57 -6.85
C VAL A 30 -0.60 1.41 -5.95
N VAL A 31 -0.19 1.46 -4.69
CA VAL A 31 -0.49 0.46 -3.67
C VAL A 31 -1.07 1.13 -2.43
N LEU A 32 -2.17 0.61 -1.94
CA LEU A 32 -2.76 0.96 -0.65
C LEU A 32 -2.75 -0.25 0.29
N LEU A 33 -2.10 -0.11 1.43
CA LEU A 33 -2.09 -1.09 2.51
C LEU A 33 -3.00 -0.59 3.64
N CYS A 34 -4.00 -1.35 4.01
CA CYS A 34 -4.97 -0.97 5.04
C CYS A 34 -5.47 -2.21 5.80
N GLY A 35 -6.30 -2.03 6.80
CA GLY A 35 -6.90 -3.10 7.58
C GLY A 35 -6.52 -3.06 9.05
N LYS A 36 -6.80 -4.15 9.78
CA LYS A 36 -6.65 -4.23 11.24
C LYS A 36 -5.30 -4.79 11.71
N GLU A 37 -4.51 -5.34 10.79
CA GLU A 37 -3.22 -5.95 11.09
C GLU A 37 -2.07 -4.96 10.81
N ASP A 38 -1.90 -4.00 11.70
CA ASP A 38 -0.89 -2.95 11.61
C ASP A 38 0.53 -3.49 11.40
N TYR A 39 0.87 -4.57 12.11
CA TYR A 39 2.16 -5.23 11.93
C TYR A 39 2.38 -5.73 10.50
N LEU A 40 1.36 -6.26 9.83
CA LEU A 40 1.45 -6.70 8.44
C LEU A 40 1.57 -5.51 7.49
N ILE A 41 0.86 -4.42 7.76
CA ILE A 41 0.94 -3.20 6.96
C ILE A 41 2.38 -2.69 6.96
N ARG A 42 2.98 -2.51 8.13
CA ARG A 42 4.39 -2.09 8.27
C ARG A 42 5.35 -3.08 7.60
N TRP A 43 5.20 -4.37 7.89
CA TRP A 43 6.03 -5.40 7.30
C TRP A 43 6.03 -5.40 5.78
N TYR A 44 4.84 -5.28 5.17
CA TYR A 44 4.75 -5.28 3.71
C TYR A 44 5.10 -3.93 3.08
N THR A 45 4.97 -2.82 3.79
CA THR A 45 5.56 -1.54 3.38
C THR A 45 7.07 -1.68 3.23
N ASP A 46 7.74 -2.20 4.28
CA ASP A 46 9.19 -2.42 4.24
C ASP A 46 9.58 -3.41 3.14
N ALA A 47 8.86 -4.52 3.01
CA ALA A 47 9.12 -5.53 1.97
C ALA A 47 8.98 -4.98 0.55
N LEU A 48 8.03 -4.07 0.30
CA LEU A 48 7.88 -3.37 -0.98
C LEU A 48 9.03 -2.40 -1.23
N VAL A 49 9.43 -1.64 -0.20
CA VAL A 49 10.59 -0.74 -0.30
C VAL A 49 11.86 -1.55 -0.61
N ASP A 50 12.15 -2.59 0.17
CA ASP A 50 13.34 -3.44 0.01
C ASP A 50 13.39 -4.15 -1.35
N ARG A 51 12.21 -4.43 -1.94
CA ARG A 51 12.11 -5.07 -3.25
C ARG A 51 12.63 -4.16 -4.36
N TYR A 52 12.41 -2.85 -4.26
CA TYR A 52 12.69 -1.91 -5.34
C TYR A 52 13.88 -0.99 -5.04
N VAL A 53 14.21 -0.74 -3.77
CA VAL A 53 15.25 0.20 -3.36
C VAL A 53 16.25 -0.51 -2.45
N SER A 54 17.49 -0.62 -2.89
CA SER A 54 18.59 -1.14 -2.05
C SER A 54 18.96 -0.15 -0.95
N ASP A 55 19.57 -0.62 0.14
CA ASP A 55 19.99 0.24 1.25
C ASP A 55 20.90 1.39 0.81
N ALA A 56 21.78 1.14 -0.15
CA ALA A 56 22.68 2.15 -0.70
C ALA A 56 21.96 3.26 -1.47
N CYS A 57 20.76 2.98 -1.99
CA CYS A 57 19.99 3.91 -2.83
C CYS A 57 18.84 4.60 -2.07
N ARG A 58 18.59 4.22 -0.81
CA ARG A 58 17.46 4.77 -0.03
C ARG A 58 17.46 6.30 0.04
N ALA A 59 18.61 6.91 0.21
CA ALA A 59 18.72 8.38 0.28
C ALA A 59 18.32 9.09 -1.02
N LEU A 60 18.36 8.41 -2.17
CA LEU A 60 18.08 8.97 -3.48
C LEU A 60 16.71 8.59 -4.02
N ASP A 61 16.33 7.31 -3.83
CA ASP A 61 15.18 6.71 -4.51
C ASP A 61 14.00 6.37 -3.58
N LEU A 62 14.13 6.60 -2.26
CA LEU A 62 13.04 6.48 -1.30
C LEU A 62 12.67 7.87 -0.74
N VAL A 63 11.40 8.23 -0.85
CA VAL A 63 10.83 9.42 -0.23
C VAL A 63 9.74 8.99 0.73
N VAL A 64 9.83 9.41 1.99
CA VAL A 64 8.77 9.21 2.99
C VAL A 64 8.22 10.59 3.32
N LEU A 65 6.93 10.80 3.06
CA LEU A 65 6.24 12.05 3.36
C LEU A 65 5.33 11.84 4.57
N GLU A 66 5.68 12.46 5.67
CA GLU A 66 4.89 12.45 6.91
C GLU A 66 3.94 13.65 6.97
N GLU A 67 2.99 13.61 7.91
CA GLU A 67 1.85 14.55 7.99
C GLU A 67 2.16 16.04 7.74
N GLU A 68 3.31 16.53 8.19
CA GLU A 68 3.65 17.95 8.08
C GLU A 68 4.14 18.34 6.68
N ASP A 69 4.63 17.36 5.94
CA ASP A 69 5.26 17.55 4.63
C ASP A 69 4.35 17.15 3.46
N ILE A 70 3.16 16.63 3.74
CA ILE A 70 2.25 16.12 2.70
C ILE A 70 1.52 17.28 2.02
N SER A 71 1.74 17.41 0.70
CA SER A 71 0.92 18.19 -0.23
C SER A 71 0.84 17.43 -1.56
N PHE A 72 -0.16 17.75 -2.39
CA PHE A 72 -0.26 17.13 -3.70
C PHE A 72 0.99 17.40 -4.55
N ASP A 73 1.46 18.64 -4.56
CA ASP A 73 2.64 19.06 -5.34
C ASP A 73 3.89 18.25 -4.95
N ARG A 74 4.13 18.05 -3.64
CA ARG A 74 5.27 17.24 -3.18
C ARG A 74 5.15 15.75 -3.53
N ILE A 75 3.94 15.19 -3.48
CA ILE A 75 3.70 13.82 -3.89
C ILE A 75 4.00 13.68 -5.38
N GLN A 76 3.45 14.57 -6.21
CA GLN A 76 3.64 14.57 -7.65
C GLN A 76 5.11 14.75 -8.02
N GLU A 77 5.78 15.79 -7.51
CA GLU A 77 7.21 16.03 -7.75
C GLU A 77 8.07 14.83 -7.41
N SER A 78 7.78 14.19 -6.26
CA SER A 78 8.51 13.00 -5.81
C SER A 78 8.33 11.80 -6.76
N LEU A 79 7.10 11.59 -7.28
CA LEU A 79 6.78 10.49 -8.19
C LEU A 79 7.29 10.73 -9.62
N GLU A 80 7.33 11.98 -10.07
CA GLU A 80 7.84 12.36 -11.40
C GLU A 80 9.37 12.43 -11.46
N THR A 81 10.03 12.44 -10.29
CA THR A 81 11.50 12.36 -10.24
C THR A 81 11.96 10.96 -10.61
N VAL A 82 12.77 10.86 -11.66
CA VAL A 82 13.29 9.58 -12.14
C VAL A 82 14.19 8.93 -11.09
N SER A 83 14.04 7.61 -10.89
CA SER A 83 14.98 6.84 -10.07
C SER A 83 16.39 6.89 -10.69
N LEU A 84 17.39 7.11 -9.84
CA LEU A 84 18.77 7.24 -10.30
C LEU A 84 19.53 5.91 -10.31
N MET A 85 19.21 4.99 -9.38
CA MET A 85 19.97 3.76 -9.20
C MET A 85 19.09 2.54 -8.88
N SER A 86 17.81 2.74 -8.60
CA SER A 86 16.87 1.69 -8.23
C SER A 86 15.98 1.31 -9.40
N GLU A 87 15.29 0.16 -9.29
CA GLU A 87 14.32 -0.27 -10.29
C GLU A 87 13.13 0.70 -10.40
N ARG A 88 12.74 1.30 -9.25
CA ARG A 88 11.67 2.29 -9.15
C ARG A 88 12.01 3.37 -8.13
N LYS A 89 11.50 4.57 -8.36
CA LYS A 89 11.37 5.60 -7.32
C LYS A 89 10.23 5.18 -6.39
N VAL A 90 10.47 5.14 -5.09
CA VAL A 90 9.44 4.75 -4.11
C VAL A 90 9.06 5.94 -3.23
N VAL A 91 7.76 6.24 -3.20
CA VAL A 91 7.18 7.27 -2.34
C VAL A 91 6.22 6.61 -1.35
N VAL A 92 6.44 6.83 -0.06
CA VAL A 92 5.63 6.25 1.02
C VAL A 92 4.88 7.35 1.76
N LEU A 93 3.58 7.17 1.93
CA LEU A 93 2.70 8.03 2.72
C LEU A 93 2.17 7.23 3.92
N PRO A 94 2.88 7.22 5.06
CA PRO A 94 2.48 6.44 6.23
C PRO A 94 1.26 7.07 6.91
N GLY A 95 0.27 6.25 7.29
CA GLY A 95 -0.95 6.71 7.97
C GLY A 95 -1.80 7.72 7.21
N PHE A 96 -1.63 7.81 5.89
CA PHE A 96 -2.22 8.86 5.05
C PHE A 96 -3.74 8.81 4.99
N LEU A 97 -4.35 7.62 4.93
CA LEU A 97 -5.80 7.51 4.90
C LEU A 97 -6.39 7.40 6.31
N PRO A 98 -7.20 8.37 6.74
CA PRO A 98 -7.82 8.34 8.05
C PRO A 98 -9.02 7.38 8.07
N ALA A 99 -9.48 7.10 9.28
CA ALA A 99 -10.74 6.39 9.52
C ALA A 99 -11.96 7.04 8.85
N ALA A 100 -13.03 6.25 8.80
CA ALA A 100 -14.31 6.69 8.29
C ALA A 100 -14.79 7.98 8.98
N GLY A 101 -15.09 8.99 8.18
CA GLY A 101 -15.63 10.27 8.65
C GLY A 101 -14.60 11.31 9.07
N ARG A 102 -13.32 10.98 9.10
CA ARG A 102 -12.24 11.95 9.33
C ARG A 102 -11.67 12.50 8.02
N LYS A 103 -11.18 13.73 8.06
CA LYS A 103 -10.42 14.33 6.96
C LYS A 103 -8.94 13.96 7.07
N ILE A 104 -8.26 13.89 5.94
CA ILE A 104 -6.81 13.76 5.92
C ILE A 104 -6.23 15.05 6.51
N ARG A 105 -5.39 14.91 7.52
CA ARG A 105 -4.77 16.04 8.19
C ARG A 105 -3.83 16.77 7.23
N ASN A 106 -3.85 18.08 7.26
CA ASN A 106 -3.02 18.96 6.40
C ASN A 106 -3.17 18.72 4.88
N PHE A 107 -4.20 18.00 4.44
CA PHE A 107 -4.44 17.69 3.03
C PHE A 107 -5.85 18.15 2.62
N PRO A 108 -5.99 19.35 2.03
CA PRO A 108 -7.26 19.98 1.69
C PRO A 108 -8.03 19.19 0.61
N GLU A 109 -9.33 19.45 0.48
CA GLU A 109 -10.16 18.77 -0.53
C GLU A 109 -9.69 19.02 -1.98
N ALA A 110 -9.04 20.13 -2.25
CA ALA A 110 -8.43 20.40 -3.55
C ALA A 110 -7.33 19.39 -3.87
N ASP A 111 -6.45 19.10 -2.90
CA ASP A 111 -5.36 18.14 -3.04
C ASP A 111 -5.89 16.71 -3.12
N VAL A 112 -6.95 16.38 -2.35
CA VAL A 112 -7.64 15.08 -2.49
C VAL A 112 -8.16 14.88 -3.90
N LYS A 113 -8.75 15.92 -4.49
CA LYS A 113 -9.25 15.87 -5.88
C LYS A 113 -8.08 15.72 -6.86
N ALA A 114 -7.05 16.55 -6.74
CA ALA A 114 -5.88 16.53 -7.61
C ALA A 114 -5.18 15.16 -7.55
N LEU A 115 -4.94 14.61 -6.34
CA LEU A 115 -4.36 13.29 -6.18
C LEU A 115 -5.24 12.20 -6.81
N THR A 116 -6.57 12.27 -6.60
CA THR A 116 -7.51 11.29 -7.15
C THR A 116 -7.49 11.28 -8.68
N GLU A 117 -7.34 12.44 -9.31
CA GLU A 117 -7.23 12.58 -10.76
C GLU A 117 -5.86 12.11 -11.28
N TYR A 118 -4.79 12.29 -10.51
CA TYR A 118 -3.42 11.93 -10.87
C TYR A 118 -3.08 10.44 -10.69
N LEU A 119 -3.70 9.73 -9.73
CA LEU A 119 -3.35 8.33 -9.41
C LEU A 119 -3.30 7.40 -10.64
N PRO A 120 -4.18 7.51 -11.67
CA PRO A 120 -4.10 6.68 -12.87
C PRO A 120 -2.87 6.97 -13.76
N ASP A 121 -2.25 8.13 -13.59
CA ASP A 121 -1.16 8.62 -14.43
C ASP A 121 0.21 8.55 -13.71
N VAL A 122 0.30 7.84 -12.56
CA VAL A 122 1.57 7.61 -11.86
C VAL A 122 2.55 6.91 -12.80
N PRO A 123 3.78 7.43 -12.98
CA PRO A 123 4.76 6.88 -13.93
C PRO A 123 5.15 5.43 -13.63
N GLU A 124 5.34 4.59 -14.66
CA GLU A 124 5.76 3.17 -14.53
C GLU A 124 7.07 2.98 -13.74
N GLY A 125 7.98 3.96 -13.79
CA GLY A 125 9.23 3.97 -13.02
C GLY A 125 9.07 4.37 -11.55
N SER A 126 7.84 4.54 -11.06
CA SER A 126 7.54 4.99 -9.70
C SER A 126 6.60 4.01 -8.98
N LEU A 127 6.62 4.04 -7.65
CA LEU A 127 5.73 3.27 -6.80
C LEU A 127 5.25 4.17 -5.64
N LEU A 128 3.96 4.44 -5.63
CA LEU A 128 3.29 5.12 -4.50
C LEU A 128 2.73 4.09 -3.54
N ILE A 129 3.21 4.10 -2.30
CA ILE A 129 2.70 3.27 -1.21
C ILE A 129 1.96 4.18 -0.23
N MET A 130 0.66 4.01 -0.13
CA MET A 130 -0.17 4.66 0.87
C MET A 130 -0.54 3.66 1.95
N THR A 131 -0.54 4.08 3.22
CA THR A 131 -1.07 3.24 4.30
C THR A 131 -2.25 3.93 4.99
N ALA A 132 -3.14 3.15 5.59
CA ALA A 132 -4.18 3.68 6.46
C ALA A 132 -3.62 3.97 7.86
N ALA A 133 -4.28 4.85 8.61
CA ALA A 133 -3.95 5.07 10.01
C ALA A 133 -4.15 3.79 10.83
N GLU A 134 -3.35 3.64 11.90
CA GLU A 134 -3.39 2.49 12.79
C GLU A 134 -4.80 2.34 13.42
N ASP A 135 -5.21 1.09 13.65
CA ASP A 135 -6.46 0.69 14.31
C ASP A 135 -7.77 1.15 13.64
N GLU A 136 -7.73 1.63 12.41
CA GLU A 136 -8.91 2.18 11.78
C GLU A 136 -9.27 1.48 10.46
N ASP A 137 -10.53 1.04 10.36
CA ASP A 137 -11.10 0.59 9.09
C ASP A 137 -11.16 1.75 8.09
N THR A 138 -10.36 1.69 7.05
CA THR A 138 -10.41 2.68 5.98
C THR A 138 -11.79 2.68 5.33
N ASN A 139 -12.46 3.82 5.30
CA ASN A 139 -13.79 3.93 4.69
C ASN A 139 -13.77 3.38 3.24
N PRO A 140 -14.55 2.32 2.94
CA PRO A 140 -14.62 1.77 1.57
C PRO A 140 -15.06 2.80 0.52
N LYS A 141 -15.78 3.84 0.94
CA LYS A 141 -16.26 4.94 0.08
C LYS A 141 -15.27 6.09 -0.05
N ASN A 142 -14.09 6.00 0.56
CA ASN A 142 -13.05 7.00 0.39
C ASN A 142 -12.67 7.09 -1.10
N LYS A 143 -12.66 8.31 -1.64
CA LYS A 143 -12.40 8.56 -3.07
C LYS A 143 -11.02 8.04 -3.49
N ILE A 144 -9.98 8.31 -2.69
CA ILE A 144 -8.60 7.85 -2.96
C ILE A 144 -8.55 6.33 -2.97
N ARG A 145 -9.14 5.64 -1.95
CA ARG A 145 -9.23 4.17 -1.91
C ARG A 145 -9.94 3.61 -3.15
N THR A 146 -11.03 4.26 -3.57
CA THR A 146 -11.83 3.83 -4.72
C THR A 146 -11.04 3.90 -6.01
N VAL A 147 -10.26 4.97 -6.21
CA VAL A 147 -9.44 5.13 -7.41
C VAL A 147 -8.21 4.22 -7.34
N ALA A 148 -7.52 4.15 -6.20
CA ALA A 148 -6.40 3.24 -5.99
C ALA A 148 -6.78 1.75 -6.26
N ALA A 149 -8.03 1.37 -5.97
CA ALA A 149 -8.52 0.03 -6.29
C ALA A 149 -8.74 -0.21 -7.80
N LYS A 150 -8.88 0.85 -8.60
CA LYS A 150 -9.10 0.77 -10.06
C LYS A 150 -7.80 0.82 -10.86
N CYS A 151 -6.89 1.72 -10.49
CA CYS A 151 -5.63 1.93 -11.21
C CYS A 151 -4.45 1.18 -10.59
N GLY A 152 -4.59 0.71 -9.35
CA GLY A 152 -3.55 0.05 -8.57
C GLY A 152 -4.03 -1.19 -7.84
N ARG A 153 -3.53 -1.37 -6.62
CA ARG A 153 -3.89 -2.50 -5.74
C ARG A 153 -4.16 -2.04 -4.31
N VAL A 154 -5.24 -2.56 -3.74
CA VAL A 154 -5.57 -2.39 -2.32
C VAL A 154 -5.39 -3.74 -1.62
N TYR A 155 -4.54 -3.77 -0.61
CA TYR A 155 -4.33 -4.91 0.28
C TYR A 155 -4.95 -4.59 1.64
N ASP A 156 -6.07 -5.26 1.94
CA ASP A 156 -6.84 -5.08 3.17
C ASP A 156 -6.50 -6.22 4.14
N PHE A 157 -5.61 -5.94 5.10
CA PHE A 157 -5.10 -6.91 6.05
C PHE A 157 -6.07 -7.09 7.22
N GLN A 158 -6.98 -8.03 7.06
CA GLN A 158 -7.84 -8.49 8.15
C GLN A 158 -7.08 -9.47 9.07
N PRO A 159 -7.55 -9.73 10.31
CA PRO A 159 -6.90 -10.63 11.23
C PRO A 159 -6.59 -12.00 10.61
N LEU A 160 -5.36 -12.48 10.82
CA LEU A 160 -4.92 -13.77 10.33
C LEU A 160 -5.60 -14.89 11.13
N ASN A 161 -6.13 -15.89 10.43
CA ASN A 161 -6.49 -17.15 11.08
C ASN A 161 -5.24 -17.96 11.44
N ASP A 162 -5.39 -18.98 12.31
CA ASP A 162 -4.27 -19.78 12.83
C ASP A 162 -3.35 -20.36 11.74
N LYS A 163 -3.93 -20.78 10.62
CA LYS A 163 -3.17 -21.34 9.49
C LYS A 163 -2.31 -20.28 8.81
N LEU A 164 -2.86 -19.11 8.55
CA LEU A 164 -2.14 -18.00 7.93
C LEU A 164 -1.11 -17.41 8.89
N LEU A 165 -1.44 -17.32 10.17
CA LEU A 165 -0.51 -16.86 11.21
C LEU A 165 0.72 -17.78 11.29
N ARG A 166 0.53 -19.10 11.33
CA ARG A 166 1.65 -20.06 11.31
C ARG A 166 2.51 -19.89 10.06
N SER A 167 1.88 -19.78 8.89
CA SER A 167 2.60 -19.57 7.62
C SER A 167 3.42 -18.28 7.63
N PHE A 168 2.88 -17.20 8.19
CA PHE A 168 3.59 -15.93 8.36
C PHE A 168 4.77 -16.05 9.33
N ILE A 169 4.58 -16.70 10.49
CA ILE A 169 5.63 -16.94 11.48
C ILE A 169 6.76 -17.76 10.86
N GLU A 170 6.47 -18.88 10.18
CA GLU A 170 7.48 -19.69 9.50
C GLU A 170 8.29 -18.88 8.48
N LYS A 171 7.62 -18.02 7.71
CA LYS A 171 8.29 -17.12 6.78
C LYS A 171 9.25 -16.16 7.49
N ARG A 172 8.81 -15.59 8.62
CA ARG A 172 9.65 -14.70 9.44
C ARG A 172 10.91 -15.41 9.95
N PHE A 173 10.77 -16.62 10.49
CA PHE A 173 11.92 -17.40 10.93
C PHE A 173 12.91 -17.69 9.80
N ARG A 174 12.42 -18.06 8.62
CA ARG A 174 13.27 -18.28 7.44
C ARG A 174 14.01 -17.01 7.01
N SER A 175 13.33 -15.86 6.98
CA SER A 175 13.96 -14.58 6.61
C SER A 175 15.00 -14.11 7.63
N ALA A 176 14.78 -14.38 8.92
CA ALA A 176 15.72 -14.06 10.00
C ALA A 176 16.90 -15.05 10.10
N ARG A 177 16.99 -16.05 9.21
CA ARG A 177 17.99 -17.13 9.25
C ARG A 177 18.05 -17.87 10.61
N CYS A 178 16.92 -17.94 11.31
CA CYS A 178 16.78 -18.66 12.56
C CYS A 178 16.38 -20.12 12.28
N VAL A 179 17.17 -20.87 11.49
CA VAL A 179 17.09 -22.33 11.34
C VAL A 179 18.49 -22.84 11.12
#